data_8e9bd3997e3115c858f81f2e3ebf050f
#
_entry.id   8e9bd3997e3115c858f81f2e3ebf050f
#
_cell.length_a   1.000
_cell.length_b   1.000
_cell.length_c   1.000
_cell.angle_alpha   90.00
_cell.angle_beta   90.00
_cell.angle_gamma   90.00
#
_symmetry.space_group_name_H-M   'P 1'
#
loop_
_entity.id
_entity.type
_entity.pdbx_description
1 polymer ?
#
loop_
_entity_poly.entity_id
_entity_poly.type
_entity_poly.pdbx_seq_one_letter_code
_entity_poly.pdbx_strand_id
1 'polypeptide(L)'
;NFTRYLGQNRLKYFFYKWTINIMKNKITAHASGRINIIGEHTDYNDGFVLPAAIDKKSTFRVWENGTANTCNILSEHFQVTHQFDLTDFQPVKSGWENYVMGVVAELQKLGAPLKGFDGSFDGTVPIGSGMSSSAALECSLAVALNELFDLGFDNWQLIKAAQMAEHNFVGIKCGIMDQFASVMGRKNQVMLLDCRSLEFEYFPLELGDYQLLLLNTNVSHALADSAYNERRAQCEAGVKMIQQKYPDILNLRDVSLTQLAEFKNELSEVVYRRCQHIIGENDRVLAATNALKT
;
A
#
# COMPACT_ATOMS: atom_id res chain seq x y z
N ASN A 1 -12.48 -4.26 -40.47
CA ASN A 1 -13.23 -3.04 -40.15
C ASN A 1 -13.42 -2.89 -38.63
N PHE A 2 -12.30 -2.77 -37.91
CA PHE A 2 -12.26 -2.53 -36.45
C PHE A 2 -11.48 -1.23 -36.15
N THR A 3 -11.60 -0.24 -37.00
CA THR A 3 -10.85 1.01 -36.89
C THR A 3 -11.77 2.22 -37.03
N ARG A 4 -12.76 2.34 -36.12
CA ARG A 4 -13.55 3.60 -36.00
C ARG A 4 -14.38 3.64 -34.71
N TYR A 5 -13.76 3.50 -33.53
CA TYR A 5 -14.42 3.86 -32.25
C TYR A 5 -13.38 4.26 -31.18
N LEU A 6 -12.40 5.07 -31.55
CA LEU A 6 -11.54 5.79 -30.62
C LEU A 6 -11.72 7.30 -30.81
N GLY A 7 -12.97 7.74 -30.67
CA GLY A 7 -13.35 9.14 -30.65
C GLY A 7 -13.87 9.52 -29.27
N GLN A 8 -13.07 10.30 -28.53
CA GLN A 8 -13.53 11.24 -27.49
C GLN A 8 -14.48 10.68 -26.41
N ASN A 9 -14.02 9.73 -25.62
CA ASN A 9 -14.50 9.59 -24.26
C ASN A 9 -13.31 9.41 -23.33
N ARG A 10 -12.69 10.53 -22.92
CA ARG A 10 -11.99 10.57 -21.63
C ARG A 10 -13.07 10.24 -20.61
N LEU A 11 -13.15 8.97 -20.22
CA LEU A 11 -13.90 8.52 -19.07
C LEU A 11 -13.37 9.35 -17.89
N LYS A 12 -14.12 10.37 -17.51
CA LYS A 12 -13.97 11.07 -16.24
C LYS A 12 -14.32 10.05 -15.17
N TYR A 13 -13.32 9.24 -14.78
CA TYR A 13 -13.42 8.52 -13.55
C TYR A 13 -13.59 9.57 -12.45
N PHE A 14 -14.69 9.52 -11.72
CA PHE A 14 -14.92 10.30 -10.52
C PHE A 14 -14.02 9.74 -9.42
N PHE A 15 -12.72 10.06 -9.53
CA PHE A 15 -11.80 9.90 -8.44
C PHE A 15 -12.18 10.83 -7.30
N TYR A 16 -11.97 10.41 -6.09
CA TYR A 16 -11.70 11.35 -5.02
C TYR A 16 -10.75 12.38 -5.62
N LYS A 17 -11.25 13.58 -5.78
CA LYS A 17 -10.50 14.66 -6.41
C LYS A 17 -9.22 14.80 -5.58
N TRP A 18 -8.13 14.20 -6.06
CA TRP A 18 -6.81 14.60 -5.63
C TRP A 18 -6.85 16.11 -5.75
N THR A 19 -6.81 16.81 -4.61
CA THR A 19 -6.82 18.27 -4.69
C THR A 19 -5.43 18.64 -5.17
N ILE A 20 -5.21 18.48 -6.49
CA ILE A 20 -3.99 18.93 -7.16
C ILE A 20 -4.13 20.44 -7.25
N ASN A 21 -3.40 21.15 -6.45
CA ASN A 21 -3.34 22.58 -6.51
C ASN A 21 -2.11 22.98 -7.34
N ILE A 22 -2.32 23.33 -8.60
CA ILE A 22 -1.27 23.80 -9.50
C ILE A 22 -1.08 25.31 -9.24
N MET A 23 -0.18 25.67 -8.35
CA MET A 23 0.33 27.03 -8.26
C MET A 23 1.63 27.11 -9.03
N LYS A 24 1.67 27.82 -10.16
CA LYS A 24 2.85 28.11 -10.98
C LYS A 24 4.02 27.13 -10.74
N ASN A 25 4.00 25.97 -11.41
CA ASN A 25 5.03 24.93 -11.38
C ASN A 25 5.18 24.14 -10.06
N LYS A 26 4.23 24.21 -9.14
CA LYS A 26 4.25 23.42 -7.91
C LYS A 26 3.06 22.48 -7.85
N ILE A 27 3.30 21.18 -7.77
CA ILE A 27 2.28 20.14 -7.60
C ILE A 27 2.12 19.84 -6.12
N THR A 28 0.89 19.73 -5.66
CA THR A 28 0.54 19.24 -4.32
C THR A 28 -0.36 18.04 -4.46
N ALA A 29 0.07 16.91 -3.93
CA ALA A 29 -0.72 15.68 -3.90
C ALA A 29 -0.93 15.21 -2.47
N HIS A 30 -2.05 14.50 -2.26
CA HIS A 30 -2.42 13.95 -0.97
C HIS A 30 -2.69 12.46 -1.12
N ALA A 31 -2.32 11.66 -0.13
CA ALA A 31 -2.74 10.28 -0.02
C ALA A 31 -3.20 10.00 1.41
N SER A 32 -4.30 9.26 1.56
CA SER A 32 -4.88 8.99 2.87
C SER A 32 -4.15 7.86 3.60
N GLY A 33 -4.18 7.90 4.93
CA GLY A 33 -3.99 6.69 5.72
C GLY A 33 -5.19 5.76 5.57
N ARG A 34 -5.10 4.58 6.17
CA ARG A 34 -6.18 3.58 6.13
C ARG A 34 -6.39 2.90 7.48
N ILE A 35 -7.58 2.38 7.66
CA ILE A 35 -7.87 1.30 8.61
C ILE A 35 -8.18 0.03 7.82
N ASN A 36 -8.01 -1.13 8.45
CA ASN A 36 -8.52 -2.38 7.91
C ASN A 36 -9.68 -2.86 8.78
N ILE A 37 -10.85 -3.06 8.18
CA ILE A 37 -12.03 -3.52 8.92
C ILE A 37 -11.89 -4.99 9.28
N ILE A 38 -11.40 -5.79 8.32
CA ILE A 38 -11.12 -7.22 8.45
C ILE A 38 -10.24 -7.67 7.29
N GLY A 39 -9.48 -8.76 7.46
CA GLY A 39 -8.53 -9.25 6.46
C GLY A 39 -7.08 -9.02 6.90
N GLU A 40 -6.80 -9.24 8.19
CA GLU A 40 -5.47 -9.04 8.74
C GLU A 40 -4.49 -10.11 8.25
N HIS A 41 -3.36 -9.67 7.66
CA HIS A 41 -2.30 -10.51 7.12
C HIS A 41 -2.68 -11.40 5.92
N THR A 42 -3.80 -11.16 5.27
CA THR A 42 -4.24 -11.94 4.10
C THR A 42 -3.66 -11.41 2.80
N ASP A 43 -3.29 -10.15 2.72
CA ASP A 43 -2.84 -9.45 1.52
C ASP A 43 -1.57 -10.04 0.89
N TYR A 44 -0.57 -10.43 1.66
CA TYR A 44 0.63 -11.11 1.16
C TYR A 44 0.48 -12.64 1.04
N ASN A 45 -0.74 -13.16 1.28
CA ASN A 45 -1.13 -14.55 1.08
C ASN A 45 -2.16 -14.70 -0.06
N ASP A 46 -2.21 -13.75 -0.99
CA ASP A 46 -3.20 -13.68 -2.09
C ASP A 46 -4.66 -13.66 -1.62
N GLY A 47 -4.89 -13.27 -0.38
CA GLY A 47 -6.22 -13.29 0.25
C GLY A 47 -7.08 -12.08 -0.07
N PHE A 48 -8.15 -11.95 0.71
CA PHE A 48 -9.06 -10.82 0.66
C PHE A 48 -8.82 -9.86 1.80
N VAL A 49 -8.99 -8.57 1.54
CA VAL A 49 -8.92 -7.49 2.55
C VAL A 49 -10.12 -6.54 2.38
N LEU A 50 -10.49 -5.87 3.48
CA LEU A 50 -11.61 -4.92 3.48
C LEU A 50 -11.19 -3.58 4.12
N PRO A 51 -10.23 -2.84 3.53
CA PRO A 51 -9.79 -1.58 4.07
C PRO A 51 -10.76 -0.42 3.80
N ALA A 52 -10.60 0.63 4.60
CA ALA A 52 -11.22 1.94 4.38
C ALA A 52 -10.17 3.05 4.51
N ALA A 53 -10.23 4.02 3.61
CA ALA A 53 -9.45 5.23 3.73
C ALA A 53 -9.97 6.09 4.90
N ILE A 54 -9.07 6.78 5.59
CA ILE A 54 -9.40 7.70 6.67
C ILE A 54 -9.18 9.16 6.26
N ASP A 55 -9.64 10.10 7.05
CA ASP A 55 -9.49 11.55 6.82
C ASP A 55 -8.07 12.05 7.07
N LYS A 56 -7.23 11.27 7.76
CA LYS A 56 -5.82 11.57 7.98
C LYS A 56 -5.04 11.25 6.70
N LYS A 57 -4.10 12.12 6.35
CA LYS A 57 -3.38 12.03 5.07
C LYS A 57 -1.94 12.47 5.18
N SER A 58 -1.12 12.04 4.24
CA SER A 58 0.14 12.65 3.87
C SER A 58 -0.07 13.65 2.75
N THR A 59 0.68 14.73 2.75
CA THR A 59 0.68 15.76 1.73
C THR A 59 2.10 15.94 1.21
N PHE A 60 2.30 15.71 -0.08
CA PHE A 60 3.57 15.96 -0.74
C PHE A 60 3.45 17.14 -1.70
N ARG A 61 4.44 18.03 -1.67
CA ARG A 61 4.57 19.20 -2.54
C ARG A 61 5.87 19.09 -3.30
N VAL A 62 5.82 19.12 -4.63
CA VAL A 62 7.00 18.98 -5.49
C VAL A 62 7.04 20.06 -6.56
N TRP A 63 8.25 20.42 -7.01
CA TRP A 63 8.48 21.34 -8.14
C TRP A 63 9.83 21.04 -8.77
N GLU A 64 9.95 21.27 -10.09
CA GLU A 64 11.24 21.20 -10.75
C GLU A 64 12.18 22.28 -10.20
N ASN A 65 13.43 21.92 -9.91
CA ASN A 65 14.42 22.85 -9.36
C ASN A 65 15.45 23.34 -10.41
N GLY A 66 15.28 22.92 -11.66
CA GLY A 66 16.16 23.33 -12.78
C GLY A 66 17.47 22.56 -12.85
N THR A 67 17.75 21.63 -11.94
CA THR A 67 18.93 20.76 -12.03
C THR A 67 18.61 19.52 -12.86
N ALA A 68 19.64 18.84 -13.36
CA ALA A 68 19.43 17.60 -14.09
C ALA A 68 19.03 16.44 -13.17
N ASN A 69 19.69 16.29 -12.03
CA ASN A 69 19.60 15.08 -11.22
C ASN A 69 19.46 15.31 -9.71
N THR A 70 19.72 16.51 -9.21
CA THR A 70 19.71 16.76 -7.76
C THR A 70 18.31 16.88 -7.23
N CYS A 71 17.99 16.16 -6.14
CA CYS A 71 16.72 16.23 -5.45
C CYS A 71 16.92 16.67 -3.99
N ASN A 72 16.08 17.57 -3.49
CA ASN A 72 16.10 18.03 -2.10
C ASN A 72 14.70 17.87 -1.52
N ILE A 73 14.56 17.08 -0.48
CA ILE A 73 13.27 16.78 0.16
C ILE A 73 13.30 17.21 1.62
N LEU A 74 12.40 18.11 1.98
CA LEU A 74 12.20 18.57 3.35
C LEU A 74 11.08 17.77 4.03
N SER A 75 11.40 17.09 5.11
CA SER A 75 10.38 16.64 6.06
C SER A 75 9.99 17.80 6.96
N GLU A 76 8.75 18.30 6.81
CA GLU A 76 8.25 19.43 7.63
C GLU A 76 8.06 18.99 9.10
N HIS A 77 7.77 17.73 9.36
CA HIS A 77 7.64 17.18 10.71
C HIS A 77 8.98 17.13 11.46
N PHE A 78 10.02 16.60 10.82
CA PHE A 78 11.35 16.44 11.43
C PHE A 78 12.24 17.67 11.26
N GLN A 79 11.87 18.64 10.41
CA GLN A 79 12.67 19.83 10.04
C GLN A 79 14.05 19.43 9.50
N VAL A 80 14.11 18.35 8.72
CA VAL A 80 15.32 17.79 8.10
C VAL A 80 15.15 17.75 6.59
N THR A 81 16.17 18.21 5.88
CA THR A 81 16.26 18.09 4.43
C THR A 81 17.22 16.96 4.07
N HIS A 82 16.78 16.06 3.20
CA HIS A 82 17.61 15.04 2.59
C HIS A 82 17.87 15.39 1.13
N GLN A 83 19.14 15.30 0.72
CA GLN A 83 19.57 15.51 -0.66
C GLN A 83 20.09 14.20 -1.25
N PHE A 84 19.70 13.89 -2.49
CA PHE A 84 20.22 12.76 -3.25
C PHE A 84 20.31 13.09 -4.74
N ASP A 85 21.10 12.30 -5.49
CA ASP A 85 21.27 12.42 -6.93
C ASP A 85 20.53 11.28 -7.64
N LEU A 86 19.71 11.57 -8.65
CA LEU A 86 18.88 10.59 -9.39
C LEU A 86 19.69 9.49 -10.09
N THR A 87 20.99 9.72 -10.30
CA THR A 87 21.87 8.75 -10.99
C THR A 87 22.64 7.84 -10.03
N ASP A 88 22.73 8.22 -8.75
CA ASP A 88 23.49 7.45 -7.75
C ASP A 88 22.93 7.68 -6.34
N PHE A 89 22.01 6.82 -5.91
CA PHE A 89 21.50 6.82 -4.55
C PHE A 89 21.22 5.40 -4.07
N GLN A 90 21.39 5.19 -2.78
CA GLN A 90 21.23 3.90 -2.13
C GLN A 90 20.41 4.06 -0.85
N PRO A 91 19.77 2.99 -0.35
CA PRO A 91 19.08 3.06 0.93
C PRO A 91 20.01 3.52 2.06
N VAL A 92 19.52 4.45 2.88
CA VAL A 92 20.19 4.81 4.13
C VAL A 92 19.88 3.78 5.22
N LYS A 93 20.59 3.83 6.34
CA LYS A 93 20.46 2.82 7.41
C LYS A 93 19.01 2.66 7.90
N SER A 94 18.30 3.76 8.06
CA SER A 94 16.89 3.82 8.45
C SER A 94 16.39 5.25 8.32
N GLY A 95 15.10 5.45 8.12
CA GLY A 95 14.49 6.78 8.09
C GLY A 95 13.45 6.91 6.97
N TRP A 96 12.77 8.04 6.99
CA TRP A 96 11.76 8.38 5.98
C TRP A 96 12.36 8.55 4.57
N GLU A 97 13.65 8.77 4.48
CA GLU A 97 14.41 8.95 3.25
C GLU A 97 14.28 7.73 2.34
N ASN A 98 14.26 6.52 2.94
CA ASN A 98 14.16 5.28 2.20
C ASN A 98 12.81 5.13 1.48
N TYR A 99 11.71 5.61 2.09
CA TYR A 99 10.40 5.60 1.43
C TYR A 99 10.40 6.54 0.21
N VAL A 100 10.97 7.73 0.35
CA VAL A 100 11.06 8.72 -0.72
C VAL A 100 11.96 8.22 -1.86
N MET A 101 13.19 7.82 -1.55
CA MET A 101 14.14 7.32 -2.55
C MET A 101 13.61 6.03 -3.21
N GLY A 102 12.96 5.18 -2.44
CA GLY A 102 12.34 3.96 -2.95
C GLY A 102 11.31 4.24 -4.04
N VAL A 103 10.39 5.18 -3.80
CA VAL A 103 9.39 5.59 -4.81
C VAL A 103 10.08 6.12 -6.07
N VAL A 104 11.08 6.99 -5.92
CA VAL A 104 11.85 7.54 -7.06
C VAL A 104 12.49 6.41 -7.87
N ALA A 105 13.16 5.46 -7.20
CA ALA A 105 13.81 4.33 -7.85
C ALA A 105 12.80 3.44 -8.61
N GLU A 106 11.65 3.16 -8.00
CA GLU A 106 10.65 2.30 -8.63
C GLU A 106 9.98 3.01 -9.83
N LEU A 107 9.74 4.32 -9.76
CA LEU A 107 9.27 5.08 -10.92
C LEU A 107 10.32 5.10 -12.05
N GLN A 108 11.62 5.24 -11.74
CA GLN A 108 12.69 5.13 -12.74
C GLN A 108 12.74 3.75 -13.39
N LYS A 109 12.54 2.66 -12.64
CA LYS A 109 12.43 1.29 -13.19
C LYS A 109 11.26 1.14 -14.15
N LEU A 110 10.17 1.88 -13.94
CA LEU A 110 9.05 1.95 -14.89
C LEU A 110 9.34 2.82 -16.13
N GLY A 111 10.53 3.40 -16.21
CA GLY A 111 10.94 4.25 -17.33
C GLY A 111 10.61 5.73 -17.17
N ALA A 112 10.28 6.20 -15.96
CA ALA A 112 10.01 7.61 -15.72
C ALA A 112 11.24 8.50 -16.01
N PRO A 113 11.14 9.50 -16.93
CA PRO A 113 12.23 10.41 -17.25
C PRO A 113 12.33 11.54 -16.21
N LEU A 114 12.60 11.18 -14.95
CA LEU A 114 12.68 12.14 -13.86
C LEU A 114 13.89 13.08 -14.04
N LYS A 115 13.70 14.32 -13.62
CA LYS A 115 14.74 15.35 -13.51
C LYS A 115 14.84 15.82 -12.08
N GLY A 116 15.84 16.64 -11.78
CA GLY A 116 16.01 17.23 -10.47
C GLY A 116 14.77 17.98 -10.01
N PHE A 117 14.36 17.73 -8.78
CA PHE A 117 13.18 18.34 -8.16
C PHE A 117 13.42 18.63 -6.68
N ASP A 118 12.75 19.63 -6.18
CA ASP A 118 12.64 19.87 -4.77
C ASP A 118 11.25 19.50 -4.28
N GLY A 119 11.16 19.15 -3.01
CA GLY A 119 9.87 18.82 -2.42
C GLY A 119 9.85 19.00 -0.91
N SER A 120 8.63 19.06 -0.38
CA SER A 120 8.39 18.99 1.05
C SER A 120 7.18 18.11 1.33
N PHE A 121 7.17 17.50 2.49
CA PHE A 121 6.00 16.74 2.93
C PHE A 121 5.70 16.96 4.41
N ASP A 122 4.42 16.87 4.72
CA ASP A 122 3.89 16.76 6.06
C ASP A 122 2.74 15.72 6.08
N GLY A 123 2.23 15.43 7.26
CA GLY A 123 1.13 14.48 7.37
C GLY A 123 0.37 14.58 8.68
N THR A 124 -0.90 14.23 8.62
CA THR A 124 -1.78 14.12 9.79
C THR A 124 -2.01 12.66 10.20
N VAL A 125 -1.48 11.69 9.46
CA VAL A 125 -1.46 10.28 9.86
C VAL A 125 -0.45 10.10 10.98
N PRO A 126 -0.85 9.72 12.20
CA PRO A 126 0.11 9.55 13.29
C PRO A 126 1.12 8.45 12.97
N ILE A 127 2.40 8.78 13.13
CA ILE A 127 3.49 7.83 12.89
C ILE A 127 3.40 6.70 13.93
N GLY A 128 3.54 5.45 13.48
CA GLY A 128 3.54 4.29 14.37
C GLY A 128 2.17 3.85 14.89
N SER A 129 1.11 4.42 14.40
CA SER A 129 -0.25 4.13 14.85
C SER A 129 -0.93 2.95 14.14
N GLY A 130 -0.24 2.28 13.20
CA GLY A 130 -0.85 1.23 12.37
C GLY A 130 -1.81 1.74 11.29
N MET A 131 -1.85 3.06 11.04
CA MET A 131 -2.72 3.68 10.03
C MET A 131 -2.02 3.95 8.69
N SER A 132 -0.94 3.25 8.39
CA SER A 132 -0.20 3.30 7.12
C SER A 132 0.33 4.69 6.74
N SER A 133 1.05 5.33 7.66
CA SER A 133 1.71 6.60 7.37
C SER A 133 2.77 6.48 6.27
N SER A 134 3.47 5.33 6.17
CA SER A 134 4.44 5.02 5.10
C SER A 134 3.77 4.99 3.73
N ALA A 135 2.75 4.17 3.55
CA ALA A 135 2.03 4.07 2.28
C ALA A 135 1.40 5.41 1.87
N ALA A 136 0.88 6.19 2.84
CA ALA A 136 0.37 7.53 2.56
C ALA A 136 1.47 8.48 2.07
N LEU A 137 2.68 8.42 2.65
CA LEU A 137 3.84 9.19 2.20
C LEU A 137 4.26 8.79 0.78
N GLU A 138 4.48 7.48 0.55
CA GLU A 138 4.90 6.93 -0.74
C GLU A 138 3.90 7.24 -1.86
N CYS A 139 2.63 6.99 -1.61
CA CYS A 139 1.58 7.23 -2.60
C CYS A 139 1.41 8.71 -2.91
N SER A 140 1.51 9.60 -1.91
CA SER A 140 1.43 11.05 -2.14
C SER A 140 2.59 11.55 -3.01
N LEU A 141 3.82 11.02 -2.82
CA LEU A 141 4.97 11.32 -3.66
C LEU A 141 4.81 10.75 -5.06
N ALA A 142 4.43 9.47 -5.19
CA ALA A 142 4.26 8.82 -6.50
C ALA A 142 3.27 9.58 -7.38
N VAL A 143 2.13 9.97 -6.82
CA VAL A 143 1.13 10.79 -7.51
C VAL A 143 1.69 12.18 -7.85
N ALA A 144 2.38 12.82 -6.92
CA ALA A 144 2.95 14.15 -7.16
C ALA A 144 3.96 14.16 -8.31
N LEU A 145 4.85 13.15 -8.37
CA LEU A 145 5.84 13.02 -9.45
C LEU A 145 5.19 12.62 -10.79
N ASN A 146 4.16 11.76 -10.76
CA ASN A 146 3.38 11.41 -11.95
C ASN A 146 2.78 12.66 -12.62
N GLU A 147 2.24 13.58 -11.82
CA GLU A 147 1.67 14.84 -12.30
C GLU A 147 2.76 15.85 -12.68
N LEU A 148 3.84 15.98 -11.88
CA LEU A 148 4.91 16.96 -12.13
C LEU A 148 5.60 16.73 -13.48
N PHE A 149 5.87 15.46 -13.80
CA PHE A 149 6.61 15.06 -14.99
C PHE A 149 5.71 14.51 -16.11
N ASP A 150 4.38 14.59 -15.96
CA ASP A 150 3.39 14.08 -16.94
C ASP A 150 3.70 12.62 -17.38
N LEU A 151 3.95 11.74 -16.38
CA LEU A 151 4.44 10.39 -16.65
C LEU A 151 3.37 9.47 -17.25
N GLY A 152 2.09 9.75 -17.04
CA GLY A 152 0.98 8.99 -17.58
C GLY A 152 0.76 7.61 -16.95
N PHE A 153 1.36 7.33 -15.79
CA PHE A 153 1.16 6.08 -15.08
C PHE A 153 -0.26 5.99 -14.50
N ASP A 154 -0.84 4.80 -14.58
CA ASP A 154 -2.11 4.51 -13.95
C ASP A 154 -1.98 4.25 -12.43
N ASN A 155 -3.11 4.19 -11.74
CA ASN A 155 -3.13 4.00 -10.29
C ASN A 155 -2.46 2.70 -9.84
N TRP A 156 -2.61 1.60 -10.60
CA TRP A 156 -2.00 0.34 -10.24
C TRP A 156 -0.48 0.36 -10.38
N GLN A 157 0.03 1.08 -11.36
CA GLN A 157 1.48 1.29 -11.52
C GLN A 157 2.04 2.10 -10.35
N LEU A 158 1.33 3.16 -9.90
CA LEU A 158 1.73 3.97 -8.74
C LEU A 158 1.64 3.18 -7.43
N ILE A 159 0.56 2.40 -7.23
CA ILE A 159 0.39 1.51 -6.06
C ILE A 159 1.54 0.51 -5.98
N LYS A 160 1.87 -0.14 -7.10
CA LYS A 160 2.96 -1.13 -7.15
C LYS A 160 4.33 -0.48 -6.95
N ALA A 161 4.57 0.69 -7.51
CA ALA A 161 5.82 1.42 -7.27
C ALA A 161 6.00 1.75 -5.79
N ALA A 162 4.96 2.22 -5.11
CA ALA A 162 4.98 2.49 -3.68
C ALA A 162 5.19 1.20 -2.85
N GLN A 163 4.51 0.11 -3.16
CA GLN A 163 4.73 -1.18 -2.50
C GLN A 163 6.18 -1.69 -2.68
N MET A 164 6.71 -1.60 -3.89
CA MET A 164 8.08 -2.04 -4.18
C MET A 164 9.14 -1.15 -3.53
N ALA A 165 8.84 0.11 -3.27
CA ALA A 165 9.68 1.00 -2.48
C ALA A 165 9.88 0.46 -1.05
N GLU A 166 8.80 0.03 -0.38
CA GLU A 166 8.91 -0.62 0.92
C GLU A 166 9.73 -1.92 0.86
N HIS A 167 9.54 -2.75 -0.18
CA HIS A 167 10.27 -4.00 -0.32
C HIS A 167 11.77 -3.80 -0.53
N ASN A 168 12.14 -2.88 -1.42
CA ASN A 168 13.50 -2.77 -1.95
C ASN A 168 14.37 -1.76 -1.19
N PHE A 169 13.77 -0.72 -0.60
CA PHE A 169 14.50 0.35 0.09
C PHE A 169 14.32 0.29 1.61
N VAL A 170 13.13 -0.05 2.09
CA VAL A 170 12.87 -0.13 3.53
C VAL A 170 13.12 -1.54 4.08
N GLY A 171 12.92 -2.58 3.27
CA GLY A 171 13.13 -3.98 3.65
C GLY A 171 11.91 -4.63 4.29
N ILE A 172 10.73 -4.00 4.21
CA ILE A 172 9.46 -4.53 4.70
C ILE A 172 8.71 -5.19 3.55
N LYS A 173 8.48 -6.49 3.62
CA LYS A 173 7.76 -7.25 2.59
C LYS A 173 6.26 -7.17 2.80
N CYS A 174 5.71 -5.95 2.77
CA CYS A 174 4.27 -5.72 2.94
C CYS A 174 3.43 -6.32 1.80
N GLY A 175 2.13 -6.56 2.06
CA GLY A 175 1.14 -6.79 1.01
C GLY A 175 0.77 -5.49 0.29
N ILE A 176 -0.23 -5.54 -0.57
CA ILE A 176 -0.62 -4.39 -1.42
C ILE A 176 -1.73 -3.52 -0.79
N MET A 177 -2.33 -3.98 0.30
CA MET A 177 -3.52 -3.37 0.90
C MET A 177 -3.36 -1.89 1.23
N ASP A 178 -2.22 -1.51 1.80
CA ASP A 178 -1.98 -0.18 2.34
C ASP A 178 -1.91 0.87 1.23
N GLN A 179 -1.10 0.60 0.22
CA GLN A 179 -0.95 1.47 -0.94
C GLN A 179 -2.23 1.51 -1.78
N PHE A 180 -2.91 0.35 -1.92
CA PHE A 180 -4.21 0.28 -2.58
C PHE A 180 -5.24 1.19 -1.88
N ALA A 181 -5.38 1.06 -0.57
CA ALA A 181 -6.35 1.86 0.18
C ALA A 181 -6.01 3.36 0.16
N SER A 182 -4.72 3.68 0.17
CA SER A 182 -4.22 5.06 0.12
C SER A 182 -4.54 5.75 -1.22
N VAL A 183 -4.47 4.99 -2.34
CA VAL A 183 -4.71 5.52 -3.69
C VAL A 183 -6.18 5.40 -4.11
N MET A 184 -6.83 4.29 -3.80
CA MET A 184 -8.17 3.98 -4.32
C MET A 184 -9.30 4.32 -3.34
N GLY A 185 -8.98 4.78 -2.13
CA GLY A 185 -9.95 5.09 -1.08
C GLY A 185 -11.05 6.07 -1.51
N ARG A 186 -12.27 5.86 -1.03
CA ARG A 186 -13.42 6.75 -1.24
C ARG A 186 -14.11 7.06 0.08
N LYS A 187 -14.63 8.27 0.17
CA LYS A 187 -15.37 8.72 1.37
C LYS A 187 -16.58 7.82 1.63
N ASN A 188 -16.75 7.42 2.89
CA ASN A 188 -17.87 6.59 3.36
C ASN A 188 -17.97 5.25 2.62
N GLN A 189 -16.84 4.69 2.19
CA GLN A 189 -16.79 3.37 1.56
C GLN A 189 -15.67 2.53 2.13
N VAL A 190 -15.92 1.23 2.22
CA VAL A 190 -14.90 0.19 2.35
C VAL A 190 -14.66 -0.45 0.98
N MET A 191 -13.54 -1.11 0.82
CA MET A 191 -13.13 -1.71 -0.44
C MET A 191 -12.79 -3.18 -0.22
N LEU A 192 -13.59 -4.09 -0.78
CA LEU A 192 -13.13 -5.46 -0.90
C LEU A 192 -12.08 -5.52 -2.00
N LEU A 193 -10.88 -5.95 -1.68
CA LEU A 193 -9.83 -6.24 -2.65
C LEU A 193 -9.51 -7.73 -2.62
N ASP A 194 -9.52 -8.37 -3.76
CA ASP A 194 -8.88 -9.65 -4.02
C ASP A 194 -7.40 -9.38 -4.34
N CYS A 195 -6.49 -9.70 -3.40
CA CYS A 195 -5.06 -9.41 -3.57
C CYS A 195 -4.38 -10.27 -4.64
N ARG A 196 -5.03 -11.34 -5.13
CA ARG A 196 -4.53 -12.19 -6.22
C ARG A 196 -4.86 -11.61 -7.60
N SER A 197 -6.15 -11.37 -7.84
CA SER A 197 -6.62 -10.87 -9.16
C SER A 197 -6.50 -9.36 -9.29
N LEU A 198 -6.36 -8.64 -8.18
CA LEU A 198 -6.43 -7.18 -8.06
C LEU A 198 -7.81 -6.62 -8.44
N GLU A 199 -8.82 -7.46 -8.52
CA GLU A 199 -10.21 -7.03 -8.64
C GLU A 199 -10.71 -6.48 -7.31
N PHE A 200 -11.53 -5.42 -7.36
CA PHE A 200 -12.04 -4.80 -6.15
C PHE A 200 -13.45 -4.25 -6.33
N GLU A 201 -14.18 -4.17 -5.21
CA GLU A 201 -15.54 -3.66 -5.14
C GLU A 201 -15.70 -2.69 -3.97
N TYR A 202 -16.45 -1.61 -4.17
CA TYR A 202 -16.76 -0.65 -3.11
C TYR A 202 -18.09 -0.97 -2.43
N PHE A 203 -18.11 -0.86 -1.11
CA PHE A 203 -19.32 -0.98 -0.30
C PHE A 203 -19.53 0.27 0.54
N PRO A 204 -20.77 0.74 0.74
CA PRO A 204 -21.09 1.83 1.66
C PRO A 204 -20.61 1.46 3.08
N LEU A 205 -20.03 2.43 3.78
CA LEU A 205 -19.73 2.33 5.21
C LEU A 205 -20.63 3.32 5.96
N GLU A 206 -21.80 2.85 6.33
CA GLU A 206 -22.79 3.62 7.07
C GLU A 206 -22.76 3.18 8.54
N LEU A 207 -22.15 3.99 9.39
CA LEU A 207 -21.98 3.65 10.79
C LEU A 207 -23.21 3.99 11.65
N GLY A 208 -24.17 4.80 11.13
CA GLY A 208 -25.31 5.26 11.91
C GLY A 208 -24.86 5.98 13.18
N ASP A 209 -25.30 5.47 14.33
CA ASP A 209 -24.93 5.99 15.67
C ASP A 209 -23.59 5.43 16.19
N TYR A 210 -22.90 4.56 15.45
CA TYR A 210 -21.63 3.98 15.85
C TYR A 210 -20.45 4.83 15.40
N GLN A 211 -19.34 4.71 16.11
CA GLN A 211 -18.09 5.36 15.79
C GLN A 211 -16.95 4.33 15.82
N LEU A 212 -15.95 4.52 14.92
CA LEU A 212 -14.73 3.75 14.95
C LEU A 212 -13.74 4.41 15.91
N LEU A 213 -13.31 3.66 16.92
CA LEU A 213 -12.29 4.09 17.87
C LEU A 213 -10.97 3.37 17.57
N LEU A 214 -9.93 4.14 17.33
CA LEU A 214 -8.57 3.65 17.10
C LEU A 214 -7.74 3.87 18.37
N LEU A 215 -7.23 2.79 18.94
CA LEU A 215 -6.37 2.82 20.13
C LEU A 215 -4.94 2.51 19.72
N ASN A 216 -4.05 3.51 19.78
CA ASN A 216 -2.63 3.30 19.55
C ASN A 216 -1.99 2.66 20.79
N THR A 217 -1.44 1.45 20.63
CA THR A 217 -0.75 0.72 21.72
C THR A 217 0.69 1.19 21.94
N ASN A 218 1.19 2.12 21.13
CA ASN A 218 2.54 2.69 21.20
C ASN A 218 3.69 1.66 21.12
N VAL A 219 3.47 0.52 20.43
CA VAL A 219 4.53 -0.43 20.11
C VAL A 219 5.44 0.17 19.04
N SER A 220 6.75 0.17 19.25
CA SER A 220 7.70 0.79 18.32
C SER A 220 7.74 0.09 16.96
N HIS A 221 7.90 0.85 15.88
CA HIS A 221 7.96 0.34 14.51
C HIS A 221 9.04 -0.71 14.26
N ALA A 222 10.25 -0.50 14.77
CA ALA A 222 11.38 -1.43 14.56
C ALA A 222 11.09 -2.87 15.03
N LEU A 223 10.26 -3.02 16.08
CA LEU A 223 9.81 -4.34 16.56
C LEU A 223 8.65 -4.87 15.72
N ALA A 224 7.77 -3.99 15.24
CA ALA A 224 6.64 -4.36 14.40
C ALA A 224 7.11 -4.85 13.02
N ASP A 225 8.09 -4.20 12.42
CA ASP A 225 8.62 -4.53 11.10
C ASP A 225 9.31 -5.90 11.09
N SER A 226 10.11 -6.22 12.11
CA SER A 226 10.71 -7.54 12.25
C SER A 226 9.67 -8.63 12.45
N ALA A 227 8.66 -8.38 13.30
CA ALA A 227 7.56 -9.32 13.55
C ALA A 227 6.67 -9.52 12.31
N TYR A 228 6.51 -8.49 11.46
CA TYR A 228 5.76 -8.58 10.21
C TYR A 228 6.44 -9.55 9.24
N ASN A 229 7.72 -9.33 8.96
CA ASN A 229 8.51 -10.19 8.08
C ASN A 229 8.58 -11.64 8.62
N GLU A 230 8.70 -11.81 9.95
CA GLU A 230 8.66 -13.12 10.58
C GLU A 230 7.32 -13.84 10.35
N ARG A 231 6.20 -13.15 10.54
CA ARG A 231 4.86 -13.72 10.31
C ARG A 231 4.67 -14.15 8.86
N ARG A 232 5.14 -13.34 7.91
CA ARG A 232 5.13 -13.69 6.49
C ARG A 232 5.95 -14.95 6.24
N ALA A 233 7.18 -15.02 6.75
CA ALA A 233 8.04 -16.20 6.62
C ALA A 233 7.40 -17.46 7.23
N GLN A 234 6.68 -17.33 8.35
CA GLN A 234 5.93 -18.44 8.97
C GLN A 234 4.80 -18.93 8.07
N CYS A 235 4.05 -18.02 7.42
CA CYS A 235 3.03 -18.41 6.43
C CYS A 235 3.65 -19.12 5.23
N GLU A 236 4.74 -18.58 4.68
CA GLU A 236 5.48 -19.19 3.56
C GLU A 236 6.04 -20.58 3.92
N ALA A 237 6.52 -20.77 5.15
CA ALA A 237 6.95 -22.08 5.65
C ALA A 237 5.79 -23.09 5.70
N GLY A 238 4.61 -22.64 6.14
CA GLY A 238 3.40 -23.46 6.13
C GLY A 238 3.01 -23.90 4.72
N VAL A 239 3.00 -22.98 3.76
CA VAL A 239 2.72 -23.30 2.34
C VAL A 239 3.70 -24.33 1.81
N LYS A 240 5.02 -24.15 2.03
CA LYS A 240 6.05 -25.11 1.58
C LYS A 240 5.84 -26.52 2.12
N MET A 241 5.40 -26.65 3.38
CA MET A 241 5.11 -27.95 3.97
C MET A 241 3.87 -28.59 3.30
N ILE A 242 2.81 -27.81 3.12
CA ILE A 242 1.56 -28.29 2.51
C ILE A 242 1.76 -28.68 1.05
N GLN A 243 2.60 -27.97 0.31
CA GLN A 243 2.97 -28.25 -1.07
C GLN A 243 3.61 -29.64 -1.28
N GLN A 244 4.22 -30.22 -0.27
CA GLN A 244 4.79 -31.57 -0.37
C GLN A 244 3.71 -32.64 -0.66
N LYS A 245 2.48 -32.39 -0.21
CA LYS A 245 1.34 -33.28 -0.46
C LYS A 245 0.37 -32.71 -1.48
N TYR A 246 0.26 -31.40 -1.57
CA TYR A 246 -0.66 -30.67 -2.43
C TYR A 246 0.11 -29.68 -3.32
N PRO A 247 0.77 -30.15 -4.39
CA PRO A 247 1.70 -29.34 -5.20
C PRO A 247 1.05 -28.16 -5.93
N ASP A 248 -0.27 -28.20 -6.16
CA ASP A 248 -1.01 -27.14 -6.86
C ASP A 248 -1.35 -25.94 -5.96
N ILE A 249 -1.12 -26.06 -4.66
CA ILE A 249 -1.31 -24.95 -3.72
C ILE A 249 -0.20 -23.92 -3.92
N LEU A 250 -0.57 -22.67 -4.20
CA LEU A 250 0.36 -21.56 -4.36
C LEU A 250 0.50 -20.73 -3.08
N ASN A 251 -0.63 -20.49 -2.40
CA ASN A 251 -0.70 -19.67 -1.19
C ASN A 251 -1.73 -20.21 -0.20
N LEU A 252 -1.76 -19.65 1.03
CA LEU A 252 -2.71 -20.10 2.06
C LEU A 252 -4.18 -19.90 1.68
N ARG A 253 -4.47 -19.03 0.73
CA ARG A 253 -5.82 -18.87 0.16
C ARG A 253 -6.33 -20.16 -0.51
N ASP A 254 -5.44 -20.99 -1.01
CA ASP A 254 -5.78 -22.25 -1.72
C ASP A 254 -6.00 -23.41 -0.76
N VAL A 255 -5.72 -23.23 0.53
CA VAL A 255 -5.74 -24.28 1.55
C VAL A 255 -7.06 -24.26 2.31
N SER A 256 -7.71 -25.39 2.45
CA SER A 256 -8.83 -25.57 3.37
C SER A 256 -8.36 -25.90 4.79
N LEU A 257 -9.19 -25.62 5.80
CA LEU A 257 -8.92 -26.02 7.18
C LEU A 257 -8.75 -27.54 7.34
N THR A 258 -9.44 -28.34 6.52
CA THR A 258 -9.32 -29.80 6.51
C THR A 258 -7.94 -30.23 6.02
N GLN A 259 -7.44 -29.65 4.94
CA GLN A 259 -6.08 -29.91 4.46
C GLN A 259 -5.03 -29.46 5.48
N LEU A 260 -5.19 -28.27 6.09
CA LEU A 260 -4.27 -27.82 7.12
C LEU A 260 -4.23 -28.77 8.31
N ALA A 261 -5.37 -29.35 8.72
CA ALA A 261 -5.45 -30.25 9.87
C ALA A 261 -4.56 -31.50 9.72
N GLU A 262 -4.31 -31.95 8.49
CA GLU A 262 -3.44 -33.09 8.21
C GLU A 262 -1.97 -32.83 8.61
N PHE A 263 -1.54 -31.57 8.62
CA PHE A 263 -0.17 -31.15 8.95
C PHE A 263 -0.01 -30.70 10.41
N LYS A 264 -1.02 -30.91 11.25
CA LYS A 264 -1.01 -30.41 12.64
C LYS A 264 0.20 -30.89 13.46
N ASN A 265 0.66 -32.12 13.21
CA ASN A 265 1.80 -32.70 13.92
C ASN A 265 3.16 -32.44 13.24
N GLU A 266 3.16 -31.95 12.01
CA GLU A 266 4.34 -31.68 11.21
C GLU A 266 4.76 -30.20 11.28
N LEU A 267 3.79 -29.32 11.43
CA LEU A 267 4.01 -27.89 11.61
C LEU A 267 4.24 -27.55 13.08
N SER A 268 5.13 -26.57 13.33
CA SER A 268 5.19 -25.97 14.68
C SER A 268 3.85 -25.32 15.04
N GLU A 269 3.54 -25.26 16.33
CA GLU A 269 2.28 -24.66 16.80
C GLU A 269 2.09 -23.22 16.28
N VAL A 270 3.16 -22.44 16.23
CA VAL A 270 3.14 -21.05 15.73
C VAL A 270 2.77 -21.02 14.26
N VAL A 271 3.44 -21.81 13.41
CA VAL A 271 3.19 -21.86 11.97
C VAL A 271 1.76 -22.36 11.71
N TYR A 272 1.32 -23.41 12.40
CA TYR A 272 -0.03 -23.93 12.27
C TYR A 272 -1.09 -22.87 12.57
N ARG A 273 -0.93 -22.12 13.68
CA ARG A 273 -1.84 -21.02 14.05
C ARG A 273 -1.84 -19.89 13.03
N ARG A 274 -0.67 -19.55 12.43
CA ARG A 274 -0.61 -18.53 11.37
C ARG A 274 -1.39 -18.97 10.14
N CYS A 275 -1.18 -20.20 9.68
CA CYS A 275 -1.92 -20.75 8.55
C CYS A 275 -3.42 -20.80 8.83
N GLN A 276 -3.82 -21.29 10.00
CA GLN A 276 -5.22 -21.36 10.42
C GLN A 276 -5.88 -19.97 10.43
N HIS A 277 -5.15 -18.95 10.92
CA HIS A 277 -5.65 -17.57 10.91
C HIS A 277 -5.94 -17.09 9.49
N ILE A 278 -4.97 -17.22 8.57
CA ILE A 278 -5.11 -16.73 7.18
C ILE A 278 -6.27 -17.40 6.47
N ILE A 279 -6.37 -18.74 6.57
CA ILE A 279 -7.45 -19.50 5.95
C ILE A 279 -8.81 -19.02 6.47
N GLY A 280 -8.99 -18.97 7.78
CA GLY A 280 -10.26 -18.53 8.37
C GLY A 280 -10.54 -17.04 8.21
N GLU A 281 -9.49 -16.20 8.08
CA GLU A 281 -9.66 -14.77 7.87
C GLU A 281 -10.24 -14.46 6.48
N ASN A 282 -9.82 -15.19 5.46
CA ASN A 282 -10.42 -15.06 4.13
C ASN A 282 -11.93 -15.32 4.15
N ASP A 283 -12.38 -16.38 4.85
CA ASP A 283 -13.80 -16.67 5.00
C ASP A 283 -14.56 -15.56 5.74
N ARG A 284 -13.95 -15.00 6.79
CA ARG A 284 -14.52 -13.88 7.56
C ARG A 284 -14.65 -12.61 6.73
N VAL A 285 -13.67 -12.29 5.88
CA VAL A 285 -13.75 -11.13 4.97
C VAL A 285 -14.94 -11.27 4.03
N LEU A 286 -15.09 -12.44 3.40
CA LEU A 286 -16.21 -12.70 2.48
C LEU A 286 -17.56 -12.67 3.21
N ALA A 287 -17.63 -13.20 4.43
CA ALA A 287 -18.84 -13.16 5.24
C ALA A 287 -19.21 -11.71 5.63
N ALA A 288 -18.22 -10.91 6.07
CA ALA A 288 -18.41 -9.50 6.39
C ALA A 288 -18.88 -8.70 5.15
N THR A 289 -18.26 -8.94 4.00
CA THR A 289 -18.65 -8.29 2.74
C THR A 289 -20.08 -8.64 2.33
N ASN A 290 -20.48 -9.91 2.48
CA ASN A 290 -21.87 -10.31 2.21
C ASN A 290 -22.86 -9.63 3.13
N ALA A 291 -22.51 -9.41 4.41
CA ALA A 291 -23.35 -8.69 5.34
C ALA A 291 -23.50 -7.19 5.02
N LEU A 292 -22.56 -6.59 4.27
CA LEU A 292 -22.67 -5.22 3.78
C LEU A 292 -23.58 -5.07 2.55
N LYS A 293 -23.96 -6.18 1.90
CA LYS A 293 -24.87 -6.20 0.74
C LYS A 293 -26.34 -6.24 1.14
N THR A 294 -26.65 -6.59 2.39
CA THR A 294 -28.01 -6.72 2.95
C THR A 294 -28.43 -5.48 3.72
#